data_0cd653bd588afa3242bafc1a36b4b6bb
#
_entry.id   0cd653bd588afa3242bafc1a36b4b6bb
#
_cell.length_a   1.000
_cell.length_b   1.000
_cell.length_c   1.000
_cell.angle_alpha   90.00
_cell.angle_beta   90.00
_cell.angle_gamma   90.00
#
_symmetry.space_group_name_H-M   'P 1'
#
loop_
_entity.id
_entity.type
_entity.pdbx_description
1 polymer ?
#
loop_
_entity_poly.entity_id
_entity_poly.type
_entity_poly.pdbx_seq_one_letter_code
_entity_poly.pdbx_strand_id
1 'polypeptide(L)'
;MNLEGKTFVIMGVANKRSIAWGAARALDKMGAKLVFTILNERFRRELEKILGDLEGNHDIIVECDVTDDEQVEAAFKEIGEKTGGIDGLMHAIAYAGKDELQGGYSDTTREGFKNALDISAYSLAVVSKHAKTIMNEGGSIATMTYLGGERAMPNYNVMGVAKAALESSVRYLALDLGESGIRVNAVSAGPIRTLSSSAVGDFKSILKEIEERAPLKRNVDQLEVGNTVAFLLSDLASGITGEVLHVDSGYHIMA
;
A
#
# COMPACT_ATOMS: atom_id res chain seq x y z
N MET A 1 -21.32 -2.62 2.69
CA MET A 1 -20.50 -3.59 1.92
C MET A 1 -20.26 -4.77 2.86
N ASN A 2 -20.50 -5.99 2.42
CA ASN A 2 -20.24 -7.21 3.18
C ASN A 2 -19.12 -7.98 2.45
N LEU A 3 -18.06 -8.35 3.18
CA LEU A 3 -16.90 -9.11 2.66
C LEU A 3 -16.73 -10.44 3.41
N GLU A 4 -17.81 -10.92 4.06
CA GLU A 4 -17.82 -12.20 4.75
C GLU A 4 -17.44 -13.34 3.80
N GLY A 5 -16.56 -14.23 4.23
CA GLY A 5 -16.00 -15.30 3.40
C GLY A 5 -14.88 -14.91 2.44
N LYS A 6 -14.58 -13.61 2.30
CA LYS A 6 -13.48 -13.10 1.48
C LYS A 6 -12.18 -13.01 2.29
N THR A 7 -11.07 -13.34 1.65
CA THR A 7 -9.72 -13.33 2.26
C THR A 7 -8.82 -12.31 1.58
N PHE A 8 -8.20 -11.42 2.36
CA PHE A 8 -7.30 -10.39 1.86
C PHE A 8 -5.93 -10.45 2.52
N VAL A 9 -4.88 -10.30 1.71
CA VAL A 9 -3.51 -10.16 2.18
C VAL A 9 -3.19 -8.69 2.41
N ILE A 10 -2.68 -8.35 3.59
CA ILE A 10 -2.31 -6.98 3.98
C ILE A 10 -0.79 -6.92 4.19
N MET A 11 -0.10 -6.19 3.34
CA MET A 11 1.34 -5.97 3.41
C MET A 11 1.65 -4.56 3.93
N GLY A 12 2.65 -4.43 4.80
CA GLY A 12 3.17 -3.12 5.23
C GLY A 12 2.58 -2.58 6.55
N VAL A 13 2.01 -3.43 7.40
CA VAL A 13 1.62 -3.03 8.76
C VAL A 13 2.84 -2.99 9.67
N ALA A 14 3.36 -1.80 9.94
CA ALA A 14 4.46 -1.61 10.87
C ALA A 14 4.00 -1.29 12.31
N ASN A 15 2.84 -0.65 12.47
CA ASN A 15 2.20 -0.31 13.75
C ASN A 15 0.78 0.25 13.51
N LYS A 16 0.07 0.65 14.60
CA LYS A 16 -1.28 1.27 14.57
C LYS A 16 -1.41 2.50 13.67
N ARG A 17 -0.31 3.17 13.31
CA ARG A 17 -0.32 4.37 12.48
C ARG A 17 -0.10 4.09 11.00
N SER A 18 0.16 2.84 10.61
CA SER A 18 0.33 2.45 9.21
C SER A 18 -0.98 2.62 8.43
N ILE A 19 -0.91 3.11 7.20
CA ILE A 19 -2.08 3.17 6.30
C ILE A 19 -2.67 1.77 6.11
N ALA A 20 -1.79 0.76 5.97
CA ALA A 20 -2.20 -0.64 5.90
C ALA A 20 -3.05 -1.10 7.10
N TRP A 21 -2.80 -0.55 8.30
CA TRP A 21 -3.64 -0.83 9.47
C TRP A 21 -5.04 -0.22 9.35
N GLY A 22 -5.14 0.98 8.76
CA GLY A 22 -6.43 1.60 8.43
C GLY A 22 -7.26 0.73 7.48
N ALA A 23 -6.63 0.17 6.45
CA ALA A 23 -7.26 -0.75 5.51
C ALA A 23 -7.65 -2.08 6.18
N ALA A 24 -6.76 -2.66 7.01
CA ALA A 24 -7.07 -3.85 7.78
C ALA A 24 -8.34 -3.67 8.63
N ARG A 25 -8.44 -2.56 9.36
CA ARG A 25 -9.64 -2.23 10.17
C ARG A 25 -10.89 -2.03 9.33
N ALA A 26 -10.77 -1.43 8.15
CA ALA A 26 -11.91 -1.25 7.25
C ALA A 26 -12.44 -2.59 6.72
N LEU A 27 -11.54 -3.46 6.26
CA LEU A 27 -11.87 -4.78 5.75
C LEU A 27 -12.43 -5.70 6.85
N ASP A 28 -11.81 -5.70 8.03
CA ASP A 28 -12.26 -6.47 9.20
C ASP A 28 -13.70 -6.11 9.60
N LYS A 29 -14.04 -4.81 9.71
CA LYS A 29 -15.41 -4.35 9.96
C LYS A 29 -16.43 -4.77 8.92
N MET A 30 -15.98 -5.13 7.74
CA MET A 30 -16.82 -5.65 6.65
C MET A 30 -16.91 -7.18 6.64
N GLY A 31 -16.33 -7.86 7.64
CA GLY A 31 -16.36 -9.31 7.83
C GLY A 31 -15.29 -10.07 7.07
N ALA A 32 -14.29 -9.39 6.52
CA ALA A 32 -13.21 -10.04 5.77
C ALA A 32 -12.25 -10.81 6.67
N LYS A 33 -11.72 -11.93 6.19
CA LYS A 33 -10.57 -12.62 6.77
C LYS A 33 -9.29 -11.96 6.27
N LEU A 34 -8.36 -11.67 7.18
CA LEU A 34 -7.09 -11.02 6.86
C LEU A 34 -5.91 -11.95 7.08
N VAL A 35 -4.95 -11.85 6.17
CA VAL A 35 -3.62 -12.45 6.25
C VAL A 35 -2.62 -11.31 6.25
N PHE A 36 -1.66 -11.33 7.16
CA PHE A 36 -0.64 -10.29 7.23
C PHE A 36 0.71 -10.80 6.75
N THR A 37 1.44 -9.97 6.01
CA THR A 37 2.86 -10.20 5.80
C THR A 37 3.71 -9.23 6.62
N ILE A 38 4.83 -9.73 7.10
CA ILE A 38 5.80 -8.97 7.90
C ILE A 38 7.20 -9.18 7.35
N LEU A 39 8.08 -8.19 7.53
CA LEU A 39 9.47 -8.29 7.09
C LEU A 39 10.30 -9.25 7.97
N ASN A 40 10.03 -9.26 9.28
CA ASN A 40 10.81 -10.05 10.24
C ASN A 40 10.11 -10.10 11.60
N GLU A 41 10.71 -10.85 12.55
CA GLU A 41 10.20 -11.06 13.90
C GLU A 41 9.94 -9.77 14.71
N ARG A 42 10.68 -8.70 14.46
CA ARG A 42 10.42 -7.39 15.10
C ARG A 42 9.04 -6.87 14.70
N PHE A 43 8.71 -6.92 13.41
CA PHE A 43 7.40 -6.47 12.92
C PHE A 43 6.28 -7.43 13.32
N ARG A 44 6.56 -8.73 13.46
CA ARG A 44 5.61 -9.69 14.02
C ARG A 44 5.15 -9.27 15.39
N ARG A 45 6.07 -9.00 16.30
CA ARG A 45 5.75 -8.57 17.69
C ARG A 45 4.96 -7.26 17.74
N GLU A 46 5.23 -6.32 16.84
CA GLU A 46 4.47 -5.07 16.77
C GLU A 46 3.04 -5.30 16.23
N LEU A 47 2.87 -6.18 15.26
CA LEU A 47 1.57 -6.55 14.72
C LEU A 47 0.73 -7.30 15.78
N GLU A 48 1.29 -8.29 16.45
CA GLU A 48 0.59 -9.08 17.47
C GLU A 48 0.02 -8.22 18.62
N LYS A 49 0.70 -7.13 18.99
CA LYS A 49 0.20 -6.19 20.02
C LYS A 49 -1.08 -5.48 19.62
N ILE A 50 -1.39 -5.42 18.34
CA ILE A 50 -2.52 -4.64 17.80
C ILE A 50 -3.62 -5.50 17.21
N LEU A 51 -3.37 -6.78 16.93
CA LEU A 51 -4.38 -7.69 16.36
C LEU A 51 -5.66 -7.76 17.18
N GLY A 52 -5.56 -7.67 18.52
CA GLY A 52 -6.72 -7.64 19.40
C GLY A 52 -7.65 -6.43 19.25
N ASP A 53 -7.30 -5.43 18.44
CA ASP A 53 -8.17 -4.31 18.09
C ASP A 53 -9.11 -4.64 16.91
N LEU A 54 -8.91 -5.77 16.24
CA LEU A 54 -9.77 -6.29 15.17
C LEU A 54 -10.87 -7.18 15.74
N GLU A 55 -12.00 -7.25 15.04
CA GLU A 55 -13.16 -8.04 15.47
C GLU A 55 -12.99 -9.53 15.11
N GLY A 56 -12.33 -9.81 13.98
CA GLY A 56 -12.06 -11.16 13.49
C GLY A 56 -10.81 -11.81 14.11
N ASN A 57 -10.69 -13.13 13.97
CA ASN A 57 -9.46 -13.85 14.26
C ASN A 57 -8.57 -13.88 13.02
N HIS A 58 -7.47 -13.14 13.04
CA HIS A 58 -6.54 -12.96 11.92
C HIS A 58 -5.13 -13.45 12.32
N ASP A 59 -4.99 -14.75 12.51
CA ASP A 59 -3.81 -15.41 13.06
C ASP A 59 -2.77 -15.85 12.01
N ILE A 60 -3.09 -15.68 10.71
CA ILE A 60 -2.14 -16.01 9.64
C ILE A 60 -1.20 -14.83 9.42
N ILE A 61 0.03 -14.99 9.87
CA ILE A 61 1.12 -14.02 9.70
C ILE A 61 2.28 -14.74 9.02
N VAL A 62 2.71 -14.24 7.87
CA VAL A 62 3.78 -14.84 7.04
C VAL A 62 4.94 -13.86 6.88
N GLU A 63 6.16 -14.35 7.02
CA GLU A 63 7.35 -13.53 6.76
C GLU A 63 7.58 -13.41 5.25
N CYS A 64 7.86 -12.18 4.79
CA CYS A 64 8.06 -11.87 3.38
C CYS A 64 8.93 -10.62 3.24
N ASP A 65 10.19 -10.80 2.88
CA ASP A 65 11.07 -9.72 2.44
C ASP A 65 10.89 -9.56 0.92
N VAL A 66 10.38 -8.42 0.49
CA VAL A 66 10.11 -8.14 -0.94
C VAL A 66 11.38 -7.90 -1.76
N THR A 67 12.55 -7.85 -1.13
CA THR A 67 13.86 -7.77 -1.80
C THR A 67 14.44 -9.14 -2.14
N ASP A 68 13.75 -10.21 -1.76
CA ASP A 68 14.14 -11.61 -1.97
C ASP A 68 13.01 -12.35 -2.70
N ASP A 69 13.20 -12.60 -3.99
CA ASP A 69 12.20 -13.25 -4.85
C ASP A 69 11.82 -14.66 -4.35
N GLU A 70 12.78 -15.41 -3.75
CA GLU A 70 12.51 -16.75 -3.21
C GLU A 70 11.63 -16.68 -1.96
N GLN A 71 11.84 -15.67 -1.10
CA GLN A 71 10.97 -15.44 0.05
C GLN A 71 9.56 -15.00 -0.36
N VAL A 72 9.44 -14.15 -1.39
CA VAL A 72 8.13 -13.76 -1.92
C VAL A 72 7.38 -14.99 -2.45
N GLU A 73 8.03 -15.84 -3.26
CA GLU A 73 7.42 -17.08 -3.76
C GLU A 73 6.98 -18.00 -2.63
N ALA A 74 7.86 -18.25 -1.66
CA ALA A 74 7.58 -19.11 -0.50
C ALA A 74 6.40 -18.56 0.34
N ALA A 75 6.36 -17.24 0.57
CA ALA A 75 5.30 -16.60 1.35
C ALA A 75 3.94 -16.76 0.68
N PHE A 76 3.82 -16.53 -0.63
CA PHE A 76 2.54 -16.69 -1.32
C PHE A 76 2.12 -18.16 -1.44
N LYS A 77 3.07 -19.09 -1.59
CA LYS A 77 2.78 -20.53 -1.51
C LYS A 77 2.20 -20.90 -0.14
N GLU A 78 2.84 -20.47 0.95
CA GLU A 78 2.36 -20.71 2.33
C GLU A 78 0.97 -20.09 2.55
N ILE A 79 0.73 -18.87 2.07
CA ILE A 79 -0.58 -18.22 2.14
C ILE A 79 -1.63 -19.08 1.42
N GLY A 80 -1.34 -19.53 0.20
CA GLY A 80 -2.25 -20.37 -0.57
C GLY A 80 -2.59 -21.69 0.14
N GLU A 81 -1.60 -22.36 0.72
CA GLU A 81 -1.78 -23.59 1.50
C GLU A 81 -2.67 -23.38 2.75
N LYS A 82 -2.53 -22.23 3.43
CA LYS A 82 -3.29 -21.91 4.65
C LYS A 82 -4.68 -21.38 4.39
N THR A 83 -4.92 -20.75 3.24
CA THR A 83 -6.21 -20.08 2.94
C THR A 83 -7.05 -20.77 1.90
N GLY A 84 -6.45 -21.58 1.04
CA GLY A 84 -7.07 -22.14 -0.15
C GLY A 84 -7.23 -21.15 -1.31
N GLY A 85 -6.86 -19.89 -1.12
CA GLY A 85 -6.93 -18.80 -2.09
C GLY A 85 -7.18 -17.44 -1.42
N ILE A 86 -6.97 -16.36 -2.17
CA ILE A 86 -7.21 -14.99 -1.70
C ILE A 86 -8.10 -14.22 -2.68
N ASP A 87 -8.90 -13.29 -2.18
CA ASP A 87 -9.78 -12.44 -2.98
C ASP A 87 -9.14 -11.08 -3.29
N GLY A 88 -8.10 -10.72 -2.57
CA GLY A 88 -7.37 -9.50 -2.86
C GLY A 88 -6.11 -9.29 -2.01
N LEU A 89 -5.37 -8.27 -2.41
CA LEU A 89 -4.10 -7.92 -1.80
C LEU A 89 -3.95 -6.40 -1.69
N MET A 90 -3.56 -5.93 -0.52
CA MET A 90 -3.07 -4.58 -0.32
C MET A 90 -1.55 -4.58 -0.22
N HIS A 91 -0.90 -3.93 -1.19
CA HIS A 91 0.54 -3.67 -1.20
C HIS A 91 0.81 -2.25 -0.66
N ALA A 92 1.28 -2.14 0.58
CA ALA A 92 1.60 -0.87 1.22
C ALA A 92 3.05 -0.82 1.68
N ILE A 93 3.95 -1.18 0.76
CA ILE A 93 5.40 -1.24 1.00
C ILE A 93 6.08 -0.09 0.27
N ALA A 94 6.95 0.62 0.97
CA ALA A 94 7.82 1.63 0.41
C ALA A 94 9.01 1.88 1.35
N TYR A 95 10.18 2.15 0.76
CA TYR A 95 11.38 2.50 1.50
C TYR A 95 12.28 3.41 0.67
N ALA A 96 12.85 4.42 1.33
CA ALA A 96 14.02 5.15 0.88
C ALA A 96 14.90 5.45 2.08
N GLY A 97 16.21 5.46 1.89
CA GLY A 97 17.15 5.90 2.92
C GLY A 97 16.84 7.34 3.34
N LYS A 98 16.99 7.64 4.64
CA LYS A 98 16.69 8.97 5.17
C LYS A 98 17.51 10.08 4.48
N ASP A 99 18.76 9.79 4.15
CA ASP A 99 19.65 10.74 3.49
C ASP A 99 19.22 11.06 2.05
N GLU A 100 18.53 10.12 1.38
CA GLU A 100 17.97 10.28 0.04
C GLU A 100 16.73 11.20 0.00
N LEU A 101 16.13 11.49 1.15
CA LEU A 101 15.00 12.40 1.32
C LEU A 101 15.43 13.78 1.84
N GLN A 102 16.75 14.07 1.86
CA GLN A 102 17.32 15.34 2.30
C GLN A 102 18.14 15.95 1.17
N GLY A 103 18.30 17.29 1.20
CA GLY A 103 19.07 17.99 0.15
C GLY A 103 18.34 18.01 -1.21
N GLY A 104 19.13 18.14 -2.27
CA GLY A 104 18.63 18.17 -3.64
C GLY A 104 18.42 16.77 -4.22
N TYR A 105 17.42 16.62 -5.09
CA TYR A 105 17.23 15.34 -5.80
C TYR A 105 18.46 14.92 -6.62
N SER A 106 19.21 15.88 -7.15
CA SER A 106 20.45 15.62 -7.90
C SER A 106 21.56 14.96 -7.07
N ASP A 107 21.45 15.01 -5.74
CA ASP A 107 22.41 14.39 -4.81
C ASP A 107 22.09 12.92 -4.51
N THR A 108 20.95 12.41 -5.05
CA THR A 108 20.52 11.02 -4.87
C THR A 108 21.63 10.07 -5.30
N THR A 109 22.01 9.17 -4.41
CA THR A 109 23.04 8.18 -4.70
C THR A 109 22.51 7.09 -5.64
N ARG A 110 23.41 6.45 -6.42
CA ARG A 110 23.02 5.33 -7.29
C ARG A 110 22.41 4.17 -6.50
N GLU A 111 22.94 3.89 -5.32
CA GLU A 111 22.46 2.82 -4.46
C GLU A 111 21.10 3.18 -3.83
N GLY A 112 20.95 4.41 -3.32
CA GLY A 112 19.67 4.89 -2.81
C GLY A 112 18.57 4.89 -3.87
N PHE A 113 18.91 5.29 -5.10
CA PHE A 113 17.98 5.21 -6.24
C PHE A 113 17.54 3.75 -6.51
N LYS A 114 18.49 2.81 -6.60
CA LYS A 114 18.17 1.39 -6.83
C LYS A 114 17.27 0.85 -5.73
N ASN A 115 17.64 1.04 -4.46
CA ASN A 115 16.89 0.54 -3.31
C ASN A 115 15.48 1.13 -3.23
N ALA A 116 15.33 2.43 -3.52
CA ALA A 116 14.02 3.07 -3.51
C ALA A 116 13.10 2.51 -4.60
N LEU A 117 13.59 2.31 -5.81
CA LEU A 117 12.81 1.74 -6.91
C LEU A 117 12.53 0.25 -6.71
N ASP A 118 13.51 -0.51 -6.26
CA ASP A 118 13.37 -1.92 -5.98
C ASP A 118 12.26 -2.19 -4.96
N ILE A 119 12.38 -1.59 -3.77
CA ILE A 119 11.44 -1.82 -2.68
C ILE A 119 10.07 -1.15 -2.93
N SER A 120 10.05 0.05 -3.54
CA SER A 120 8.82 0.87 -3.59
C SER A 120 8.07 0.77 -4.93
N ALA A 121 8.66 0.18 -5.97
CA ALA A 121 8.02 0.01 -7.27
C ALA A 121 8.10 -1.44 -7.77
N TYR A 122 9.28 -2.03 -7.89
CA TYR A 122 9.43 -3.40 -8.41
C TYR A 122 8.75 -4.44 -7.52
N SER A 123 8.78 -4.25 -6.21
CA SER A 123 8.12 -5.16 -5.27
C SER A 123 6.64 -5.42 -5.60
N LEU A 124 5.91 -4.42 -6.14
CA LEU A 124 4.53 -4.64 -6.59
C LEU A 124 4.47 -5.67 -7.73
N ALA A 125 5.41 -5.65 -8.66
CA ALA A 125 5.42 -6.57 -9.80
C ALA A 125 5.68 -8.01 -9.33
N VAL A 126 6.74 -8.24 -8.53
CA VAL A 126 7.06 -9.59 -8.02
C VAL A 126 5.97 -10.15 -7.11
N VAL A 127 5.42 -9.31 -6.22
CA VAL A 127 4.29 -9.69 -5.36
C VAL A 127 3.06 -10.05 -6.18
N SER A 128 2.71 -9.26 -7.20
CA SER A 128 1.56 -9.53 -8.08
C SER A 128 1.71 -10.83 -8.87
N LYS A 129 2.94 -11.14 -9.32
CA LYS A 129 3.27 -12.40 -10.02
C LYS A 129 2.91 -13.62 -9.17
N HIS A 130 3.28 -13.62 -7.90
CA HIS A 130 3.03 -14.75 -7.00
C HIS A 130 1.60 -14.73 -6.43
N ALA A 131 1.04 -13.54 -6.14
CA ALA A 131 -0.36 -13.42 -5.72
C ALA A 131 -1.34 -13.97 -6.76
N LYS A 132 -1.09 -13.72 -8.06
CA LYS A 132 -1.89 -14.26 -9.17
C LYS A 132 -2.11 -15.77 -9.07
N THR A 133 -1.10 -16.53 -8.62
CA THR A 133 -1.17 -18.00 -8.59
C THR A 133 -2.17 -18.57 -7.56
N ILE A 134 -2.55 -17.75 -6.57
CA ILE A 134 -3.47 -18.13 -5.49
C ILE A 134 -4.70 -17.22 -5.43
N MET A 135 -4.85 -16.29 -6.39
CA MET A 135 -5.96 -15.34 -6.40
C MET A 135 -7.22 -15.99 -6.98
N ASN A 136 -8.33 -15.81 -6.28
CA ASN A 136 -9.65 -16.24 -6.73
C ASN A 136 -10.11 -15.42 -7.95
N GLU A 137 -11.09 -15.93 -8.70
CA GLU A 137 -11.72 -15.22 -9.81
C GLU A 137 -12.28 -13.86 -9.34
N GLY A 138 -12.04 -12.80 -10.10
CA GLY A 138 -12.47 -11.45 -9.75
C GLY A 138 -11.57 -10.76 -8.70
N GLY A 139 -10.40 -11.32 -8.42
CA GLY A 139 -9.46 -10.79 -7.42
C GLY A 139 -9.02 -9.36 -7.69
N SER A 140 -8.50 -8.69 -6.67
CA SER A 140 -8.09 -7.29 -6.78
C SER A 140 -6.81 -6.99 -5.99
N ILE A 141 -5.95 -6.16 -6.58
CA ILE A 141 -4.72 -5.65 -5.96
C ILE A 141 -4.86 -4.14 -5.81
N ALA A 142 -4.59 -3.62 -4.61
CA ALA A 142 -4.51 -2.20 -4.33
C ALA A 142 -3.12 -1.84 -3.81
N THR A 143 -2.51 -0.77 -4.33
CA THR A 143 -1.24 -0.25 -3.81
C THR A 143 -1.37 1.18 -3.33
N MET A 144 -0.36 1.67 -2.60
CA MET A 144 -0.34 3.01 -2.03
C MET A 144 0.65 3.91 -2.76
N THR A 145 0.16 5.03 -3.27
CA THR A 145 0.99 6.09 -3.84
C THR A 145 0.75 7.44 -3.14
N TYR A 146 1.37 8.47 -3.65
CA TYR A 146 1.27 9.83 -3.14
C TYR A 146 1.42 10.83 -4.29
N LEU A 147 0.82 12.00 -4.16
CA LEU A 147 0.86 13.10 -5.14
C LEU A 147 2.29 13.43 -5.65
N GLY A 148 3.31 13.10 -4.85
CA GLY A 148 4.71 13.21 -5.24
C GLY A 148 5.13 12.34 -6.43
N GLY A 149 4.32 11.37 -6.85
CA GLY A 149 4.48 10.62 -8.10
C GLY A 149 4.08 11.42 -9.33
N GLU A 150 3.17 12.39 -9.18
CA GLU A 150 2.64 13.24 -10.26
C GLU A 150 3.28 14.62 -10.30
N ARG A 151 3.64 15.16 -9.15
CA ARG A 151 4.19 16.50 -8.97
C ARG A 151 5.45 16.46 -8.11
N ALA A 152 6.39 17.36 -8.39
CA ALA A 152 7.56 17.52 -7.53
C ALA A 152 7.13 18.07 -6.15
N MET A 153 7.37 17.27 -5.11
CA MET A 153 7.09 17.64 -3.72
C MET A 153 8.40 17.88 -2.97
N PRO A 154 8.55 18.98 -2.24
CA PRO A 154 9.75 19.23 -1.42
C PRO A 154 10.05 18.07 -0.47
N ASN A 155 11.32 17.70 -0.32
CA ASN A 155 11.78 16.63 0.58
C ASN A 155 11.24 15.22 0.27
N TYR A 156 10.67 15.02 -0.92
CA TYR A 156 10.19 13.69 -1.34
C TYR A 156 11.15 13.01 -2.32
N ASN A 157 11.91 13.77 -3.08
CA ASN A 157 13.08 13.38 -3.88
C ASN A 157 12.90 12.04 -4.63
N VAL A 158 13.81 11.09 -4.40
CA VAL A 158 13.80 9.77 -5.06
C VAL A 158 12.49 9.00 -4.84
N MET A 159 11.81 9.20 -3.72
CA MET A 159 10.53 8.55 -3.47
C MET A 159 9.45 9.02 -4.46
N GLY A 160 9.48 10.28 -4.91
CA GLY A 160 8.58 10.76 -5.97
C GLY A 160 8.78 10.00 -7.27
N VAL A 161 10.03 9.78 -7.66
CA VAL A 161 10.38 8.96 -8.85
C VAL A 161 9.94 7.51 -8.68
N ALA A 162 10.15 6.93 -7.50
CA ALA A 162 9.69 5.57 -7.20
C ALA A 162 8.16 5.45 -7.25
N LYS A 163 7.41 6.47 -6.77
CA LYS A 163 5.95 6.47 -6.86
C LYS A 163 5.44 6.66 -8.30
N ALA A 164 6.10 7.47 -9.12
CA ALA A 164 5.80 7.56 -10.55
C ALA A 164 6.00 6.21 -11.26
N ALA A 165 7.09 5.50 -10.95
CA ALA A 165 7.35 4.16 -11.46
C ALA A 165 6.28 3.16 -10.97
N LEU A 166 5.88 3.22 -9.70
CA LEU A 166 4.81 2.40 -9.13
C LEU A 166 3.47 2.62 -9.85
N GLU A 167 3.08 3.88 -10.08
CA GLU A 167 1.84 4.22 -10.80
C GLU A 167 1.86 3.74 -12.25
N SER A 168 3.02 3.80 -12.91
CA SER A 168 3.20 3.18 -14.21
C SER A 168 3.04 1.65 -14.14
N SER A 169 3.64 1.00 -13.13
CA SER A 169 3.52 -0.44 -12.91
C SER A 169 2.06 -0.88 -12.68
N VAL A 170 1.25 -0.06 -12.00
CA VAL A 170 -0.21 -0.32 -11.82
C VAL A 170 -0.90 -0.46 -13.18
N ARG A 171 -0.62 0.42 -14.14
CA ARG A 171 -1.22 0.36 -15.48
C ARG A 171 -0.79 -0.88 -16.27
N TYR A 172 0.50 -1.23 -16.23
CA TYR A 172 1.00 -2.43 -16.90
C TYR A 172 0.49 -3.71 -16.26
N LEU A 173 0.42 -3.78 -14.92
CA LEU A 173 -0.14 -4.92 -14.21
C LEU A 173 -1.66 -5.05 -14.44
N ALA A 174 -2.39 -3.94 -14.52
CA ALA A 174 -3.81 -3.95 -14.87
C ALA A 174 -4.07 -4.52 -16.27
N LEU A 175 -3.20 -4.19 -17.24
CA LEU A 175 -3.25 -4.77 -18.60
C LEU A 175 -2.92 -6.27 -18.57
N ASP A 176 -1.83 -6.66 -17.89
CA ASP A 176 -1.33 -8.04 -17.89
C ASP A 176 -2.24 -9.00 -17.11
N LEU A 177 -2.77 -8.55 -15.95
CA LEU A 177 -3.60 -9.40 -15.07
C LEU A 177 -5.09 -9.35 -15.42
N GLY A 178 -5.50 -8.37 -16.23
CA GLY A 178 -6.90 -8.18 -16.64
C GLY A 178 -7.49 -9.38 -17.37
N GLU A 179 -6.72 -10.08 -18.21
CA GLU A 179 -7.17 -11.32 -18.87
C GLU A 179 -7.48 -12.46 -17.88
N SER A 180 -6.89 -12.40 -16.67
CA SER A 180 -7.18 -13.33 -15.58
C SER A 180 -8.30 -12.82 -14.65
N GLY A 181 -9.00 -11.73 -15.02
CA GLY A 181 -10.05 -11.13 -14.21
C GLY A 181 -9.54 -10.40 -12.95
N ILE A 182 -8.23 -10.15 -12.83
CA ILE A 182 -7.63 -9.49 -11.66
C ILE A 182 -7.48 -8.00 -11.94
N ARG A 183 -8.01 -7.17 -11.04
CA ARG A 183 -7.92 -5.70 -11.12
C ARG A 183 -6.71 -5.19 -10.31
N VAL A 184 -6.05 -4.15 -10.79
CA VAL A 184 -4.92 -3.51 -10.11
C VAL A 184 -5.11 -2.01 -10.09
N ASN A 185 -5.14 -1.41 -8.89
CA ASN A 185 -5.36 0.03 -8.72
C ASN A 185 -4.42 0.60 -7.65
N ALA A 186 -4.26 1.91 -7.63
CA ALA A 186 -3.53 2.64 -6.60
C ALA A 186 -4.44 3.62 -5.85
N VAL A 187 -4.13 3.87 -4.59
CA VAL A 187 -4.70 4.98 -3.81
C VAL A 187 -3.60 5.99 -3.55
N SER A 188 -3.79 7.21 -4.07
CA SER A 188 -2.96 8.37 -3.78
C SER A 188 -3.49 9.06 -2.53
N ALA A 189 -2.88 8.74 -1.39
CA ALA A 189 -3.31 9.24 -0.10
C ALA A 189 -2.71 10.61 0.21
N GLY A 190 -3.48 11.51 0.79
CA GLY A 190 -2.94 12.70 1.45
C GLY A 190 -1.97 12.32 2.59
N PRO A 191 -1.15 13.26 3.08
CA PRO A 191 -0.16 12.95 4.09
C PRO A 191 -0.81 12.55 5.41
N ILE A 192 -0.43 11.37 5.89
CA ILE A 192 -0.83 10.77 7.17
C ILE A 192 0.43 10.56 8.01
N ARG A 193 0.34 10.83 9.31
CA ARG A 193 1.45 10.59 10.24
C ARG A 193 1.68 9.10 10.46
N THR A 194 2.62 8.54 9.71
CA THR A 194 3.08 7.15 9.80
C THR A 194 4.52 7.07 10.27
N LEU A 195 5.05 5.86 10.43
CA LEU A 195 6.47 5.67 10.67
C LEU A 195 7.30 6.17 9.47
N SER A 196 6.87 5.85 8.25
CA SER A 196 7.55 6.23 7.01
C SER A 196 7.52 7.75 6.78
N SER A 197 6.39 8.41 7.02
CA SER A 197 6.26 9.87 6.84
C SER A 197 7.13 10.67 7.82
N SER A 198 7.56 10.08 8.93
CA SER A 198 8.47 10.74 9.89
C SER A 198 9.88 10.94 9.33
N ALA A 199 10.24 10.27 8.24
CA ALA A 199 11.52 10.46 7.53
C ALA A 199 11.50 11.67 6.58
N VAL A 200 10.30 12.15 6.19
CA VAL A 200 10.13 13.32 5.32
C VAL A 200 10.36 14.59 6.13
N GLY A 201 11.27 15.43 5.65
CA GLY A 201 11.59 16.72 6.30
C GLY A 201 10.36 17.64 6.33
N ASP A 202 10.23 18.41 7.40
CA ASP A 202 9.19 19.43 7.60
C ASP A 202 7.72 18.94 7.43
N PHE A 203 7.48 17.68 7.79
CA PHE A 203 6.16 17.06 7.64
C PHE A 203 5.00 17.81 8.33
N LYS A 204 5.30 18.55 9.42
CA LYS A 204 4.28 19.38 10.10
C LYS A 204 3.79 20.54 9.23
N SER A 205 4.68 21.19 8.50
CA SER A 205 4.33 22.27 7.58
C SER A 205 3.48 21.74 6.42
N ILE A 206 3.79 20.56 5.90
CA ILE A 206 2.99 19.90 4.85
C ILE A 206 1.55 19.67 5.34
N LEU A 207 1.37 19.14 6.55
CA LEU A 207 0.02 18.94 7.11
C LEU A 207 -0.75 20.25 7.27
N LYS A 208 -0.09 21.32 7.73
CA LYS A 208 -0.71 22.64 7.88
C LYS A 208 -1.08 23.25 6.52
N GLU A 209 -0.21 23.15 5.52
CA GLU A 209 -0.49 23.60 4.16
C GLU A 209 -1.74 22.94 3.59
N ILE A 210 -1.90 21.63 3.80
CA ILE A 210 -3.09 20.91 3.33
C ILE A 210 -4.35 21.38 4.05
N GLU A 211 -4.31 21.57 5.37
CA GLU A 211 -5.45 22.13 6.12
C GLU A 211 -5.86 23.51 5.60
N GLU A 212 -4.88 24.32 5.18
CA GLU A 212 -5.15 25.68 4.68
C GLU A 212 -5.63 25.67 3.22
N ARG A 213 -5.11 24.77 2.36
CA ARG A 213 -5.32 24.83 0.92
C ARG A 213 -6.30 23.80 0.36
N ALA A 214 -6.38 22.61 0.95
CA ALA A 214 -7.29 21.58 0.45
C ALA A 214 -8.75 22.07 0.46
N PRO A 215 -9.58 21.70 -0.51
CA PRO A 215 -11.00 22.06 -0.57
C PRO A 215 -11.77 21.71 0.71
N LEU A 216 -11.53 20.55 1.31
CA LEU A 216 -12.20 20.14 2.54
C LEU A 216 -11.58 20.72 3.83
N LYS A 217 -10.51 21.55 3.71
CA LYS A 217 -9.86 22.26 4.84
C LYS A 217 -9.43 21.36 6.00
N ARG A 218 -9.01 20.15 5.68
CA ARG A 218 -8.51 19.19 6.66
C ARG A 218 -7.60 18.14 6.01
N ASN A 219 -6.80 17.50 6.81
CA ASN A 219 -6.10 16.28 6.39
C ASN A 219 -7.06 15.09 6.38
N VAL A 220 -6.71 14.05 5.63
CA VAL A 220 -7.38 12.75 5.67
C VAL A 220 -6.83 11.90 6.81
N ASP A 221 -7.60 10.91 7.25
CA ASP A 221 -7.16 9.92 8.21
C ASP A 221 -6.96 8.53 7.58
N GLN A 222 -6.41 7.61 8.36
CA GLN A 222 -6.14 6.25 7.93
C GLN A 222 -7.39 5.49 7.51
N LEU A 223 -8.53 5.72 8.18
CA LEU A 223 -9.75 4.96 7.94
C LEU A 223 -10.41 5.43 6.65
N GLU A 224 -10.35 6.71 6.32
CA GLU A 224 -10.83 7.24 5.03
C GLU A 224 -10.08 6.61 3.86
N VAL A 225 -8.75 6.52 3.97
CA VAL A 225 -7.91 5.82 2.99
C VAL A 225 -8.22 4.32 3.00
N GLY A 226 -8.34 3.71 4.18
CA GLY A 226 -8.67 2.30 4.34
C GLY A 226 -10.02 1.92 3.73
N ASN A 227 -11.04 2.75 3.88
CA ASN A 227 -12.35 2.55 3.25
C ASN A 227 -12.26 2.56 1.72
N THR A 228 -11.43 3.44 1.16
CA THR A 228 -11.20 3.50 -0.29
C THR A 228 -10.44 2.25 -0.77
N VAL A 229 -9.44 1.79 -0.03
CA VAL A 229 -8.77 0.51 -0.32
C VAL A 229 -9.78 -0.64 -0.30
N ALA A 230 -10.63 -0.72 0.74
CA ALA A 230 -11.67 -1.75 0.84
C ALA A 230 -12.67 -1.68 -0.33
N PHE A 231 -13.06 -0.48 -0.77
CA PHE A 231 -13.87 -0.29 -1.97
C PHE A 231 -13.18 -0.84 -3.22
N LEU A 232 -11.92 -0.47 -3.47
CA LEU A 232 -11.17 -0.93 -4.65
C LEU A 232 -10.93 -2.45 -4.65
N LEU A 233 -10.80 -3.06 -3.46
CA LEU A 233 -10.64 -4.51 -3.31
C LEU A 233 -11.96 -5.27 -3.44
N SER A 234 -13.10 -4.61 -3.34
CA SER A 234 -14.44 -5.22 -3.39
C SER A 234 -15.02 -5.29 -4.81
N ASP A 235 -16.10 -6.05 -4.96
CA ASP A 235 -16.88 -6.17 -6.19
C ASP A 235 -17.57 -4.85 -6.61
N LEU A 236 -17.70 -3.88 -5.69
CA LEU A 236 -18.23 -2.55 -6.01
C LEU A 236 -17.33 -1.78 -6.99
N ALA A 237 -16.05 -2.14 -7.09
CA ALA A 237 -15.08 -1.58 -8.02
C ALA A 237 -14.82 -2.49 -9.23
N SER A 238 -15.72 -3.40 -9.57
CA SER A 238 -15.52 -4.41 -10.63
C SER A 238 -15.20 -3.83 -12.01
N GLY A 239 -15.60 -2.61 -12.31
CA GLY A 239 -15.26 -1.90 -13.55
C GLY A 239 -14.03 -0.98 -13.45
N ILE A 240 -13.26 -1.01 -12.34
CA ILE A 240 -12.13 -0.10 -12.10
C ILE A 240 -10.82 -0.90 -12.08
N THR A 241 -9.93 -0.63 -13.03
CA THR A 241 -8.58 -1.19 -13.07
C THR A 241 -7.61 -0.22 -13.76
N GLY A 242 -6.35 -0.17 -13.32
CA GLY A 242 -5.32 0.75 -13.85
C GLY A 242 -5.43 2.18 -13.33
N GLU A 243 -6.30 2.43 -12.34
CA GLU A 243 -6.62 3.77 -11.84
C GLU A 243 -5.75 4.17 -10.64
N VAL A 244 -5.50 5.47 -10.51
CA VAL A 244 -4.90 6.11 -9.32
C VAL A 244 -5.95 7.00 -8.68
N LEU A 245 -6.56 6.54 -7.59
CA LEU A 245 -7.66 7.25 -6.93
C LEU A 245 -7.14 8.11 -5.78
N HIS A 246 -7.39 9.42 -5.85
CA HIS A 246 -6.96 10.37 -4.83
C HIS A 246 -7.88 10.36 -3.59
N VAL A 247 -7.25 10.29 -2.41
CA VAL A 247 -7.90 10.43 -1.10
C VAL A 247 -7.08 11.42 -0.29
N ASP A 248 -7.26 12.73 -0.54
CA ASP A 248 -6.39 13.81 -0.05
C ASP A 248 -7.14 15.11 0.28
N SER A 249 -8.43 15.02 0.57
CA SER A 249 -9.31 16.17 0.82
C SER A 249 -9.42 17.14 -0.39
N GLY A 250 -9.09 16.65 -1.60
CA GLY A 250 -9.11 17.43 -2.83
C GLY A 250 -7.84 18.27 -3.07
N TYR A 251 -6.77 18.07 -2.29
CA TYR A 251 -5.55 18.87 -2.43
C TYR A 251 -4.90 18.75 -3.82
N HIS A 252 -4.99 17.60 -4.46
CA HIS A 252 -4.39 17.35 -5.80
C HIS A 252 -4.90 18.29 -6.90
N ILE A 253 -6.13 18.84 -6.78
CA ILE A 253 -6.68 19.76 -7.78
C ILE A 253 -6.23 21.22 -7.60
N MET A 254 -5.53 21.50 -6.48
CA MET A 254 -5.10 22.87 -6.19
C MET A 254 -3.84 23.23 -6.97
N ALA A 255 -3.80 24.49 -7.42
CA ALA A 255 -2.65 25.10 -8.11
C ALA A 255 -1.54 25.52 -7.13
#